data_f9b6b2b05589abd26ab1f43397d9c596
#
_entry.id   f9b6b2b05589abd26ab1f43397d9c596
#
_cell.length_a   1.000
_cell.length_b   1.000
_cell.length_c   1.000
_cell.angle_alpha   90.00
_cell.angle_beta   90.00
_cell.angle_gamma   90.00
#
_symmetry.space_group_name_H-M   'P 1'
#
loop_
_entity.id
_entity.type
_entity.pdbx_description
1 polymer ?
#
loop_
_entity_poly.entity_id
_entity_poly.type
_entity_poly.pdbx_seq_one_letter_code
_entity_poly.pdbx_strand_id
1 'polypeptide(L)'
;AFREICSVPYEEDGVIFDTEHITAQNITEFKDYHGIRLSVPVKMDTIAQVLTMDIGFGDVVTPSPIDLDYPVLLEHLPSANILAYSLETVIAEKMHAIVDLADQSSRMKDYYDLYQILQNEKYNPKTLQEAIIHTFENRHTPYNENTMFFRKEFGSNQQMQVRWTAFMRKITSTDILSFTEVIAFLQQRLLPFWENMKDE
;
A
#
# COMPACT_ATOMS: atom_id res chain seq x y z
N ALA A 1 -13.55 -20.41 6.08
CA ALA A 1 -12.54 -20.11 5.04
C ALA A 1 -11.12 -20.13 5.61
N PHE A 2 -10.63 -19.16 6.43
CA PHE A 2 -9.21 -19.11 6.85
C PHE A 2 -8.76 -20.32 7.67
N ARG A 3 -9.59 -20.83 8.59
CA ARG A 3 -9.28 -22.07 9.32
C ARG A 3 -9.09 -23.26 8.36
N GLU A 4 -9.94 -23.37 7.36
CA GLU A 4 -9.86 -24.43 6.35
C GLU A 4 -8.57 -24.30 5.52
N ILE A 5 -8.21 -23.07 5.10
CA ILE A 5 -6.96 -22.80 4.37
C ILE A 5 -5.75 -23.21 5.24
N CYS A 6 -5.69 -22.74 6.49
CA CYS A 6 -4.61 -23.05 7.40
C CYS A 6 -4.56 -24.53 7.84
N SER A 7 -5.63 -25.30 7.58
CA SER A 7 -5.69 -26.75 7.86
C SER A 7 -5.24 -27.60 6.67
N VAL A 8 -4.99 -26.99 5.50
CA VAL A 8 -4.43 -27.74 4.36
C VAL A 8 -3.00 -28.16 4.70
N PRO A 9 -2.71 -29.45 4.71
CA PRO A 9 -1.36 -29.93 5.04
C PRO A 9 -0.37 -29.51 3.96
N TYR A 10 0.72 -28.90 4.38
CA TYR A 10 1.87 -28.57 3.55
C TYR A 10 3.15 -28.85 4.36
N GLU A 11 3.78 -29.97 4.08
CA GLU A 11 4.88 -30.47 4.90
C GLU A 11 6.27 -29.93 4.51
N GLU A 12 6.37 -29.31 3.31
CA GLU A 12 7.66 -28.94 2.74
C GLU A 12 8.29 -27.70 3.43
N ASP A 13 7.50 -26.81 4.03
CA ASP A 13 7.99 -25.61 4.71
C ASP A 13 8.16 -25.76 6.22
N GLY A 14 7.64 -26.86 6.79
CA GLY A 14 7.68 -27.13 8.23
C GLY A 14 6.88 -26.18 9.10
N VAL A 15 5.99 -25.34 8.49
CA VAL A 15 5.14 -24.40 9.21
C VAL A 15 3.87 -25.07 9.70
N ILE A 16 3.56 -24.91 10.97
CA ILE A 16 2.33 -25.41 11.59
C ILE A 16 1.47 -24.23 12.01
N PHE A 17 0.27 -24.13 11.45
CA PHE A 17 -0.72 -23.12 11.80
C PHE A 17 -1.58 -23.60 12.99
N ASP A 18 -1.68 -22.77 14.03
CA ASP A 18 -2.59 -23.01 15.16
C ASP A 18 -3.99 -22.50 14.79
N THR A 19 -4.78 -23.35 14.18
CA THR A 19 -6.11 -23.01 13.66
C THR A 19 -7.16 -22.77 14.75
N GLU A 20 -6.91 -23.25 15.99
CA GLU A 20 -7.84 -23.06 17.10
C GLU A 20 -7.75 -21.65 17.68
N HIS A 21 -6.56 -21.01 17.63
CA HIS A 21 -6.31 -19.70 18.20
C HIS A 21 -6.26 -18.58 17.17
N ILE A 22 -6.82 -18.78 15.97
CA ILE A 22 -7.01 -17.69 15.00
C ILE A 22 -8.00 -16.67 15.57
N THR A 23 -7.58 -15.42 15.64
CA THR A 23 -8.42 -14.29 16.06
C THR A 23 -8.68 -13.33 14.90
N ALA A 24 -9.84 -12.66 14.95
CA ALA A 24 -10.23 -11.64 13.99
C ALA A 24 -10.67 -10.38 14.73
N GLN A 25 -10.18 -9.23 14.29
CA GLN A 25 -10.54 -7.92 14.85
C GLN A 25 -10.94 -6.97 13.72
N ASN A 26 -11.96 -6.16 13.93
CA ASN A 26 -12.29 -5.10 13.00
C ASN A 26 -11.19 -4.04 13.02
N ILE A 27 -10.73 -3.65 11.83
CA ILE A 27 -9.84 -2.52 11.66
C ILE A 27 -10.72 -1.34 11.27
N THR A 28 -10.79 -0.34 12.14
CA THR A 28 -11.43 0.93 11.82
C THR A 28 -10.35 1.84 11.24
N GLU A 29 -10.10 1.76 9.94
CA GLU A 29 -9.38 2.82 9.25
C GLU A 29 -10.41 3.87 8.83
N PHE A 30 -10.12 5.11 9.13
CA PHE A 30 -10.83 6.37 8.89
C PHE A 30 -12.04 6.30 7.91
N LYS A 31 -13.20 6.63 8.45
CA LYS A 31 -14.47 6.81 7.75
C LYS A 31 -15.03 5.54 7.10
N ASP A 32 -15.71 5.14 6.44
CA ASP A 32 -16.49 4.10 5.78
C ASP A 32 -15.76 2.84 5.32
N TYR A 33 -14.45 2.69 5.63
CA TYR A 33 -13.68 1.52 5.20
C TYR A 33 -13.68 0.43 6.28
N HIS A 34 -14.30 -0.68 5.94
CA HIS A 34 -14.34 -1.84 6.83
C HIS A 34 -13.22 -2.81 6.47
N GLY A 35 -12.38 -3.10 7.43
CA GLY A 35 -11.34 -4.11 7.31
C GLY A 35 -11.36 -5.08 8.50
N ILE A 36 -10.78 -6.24 8.28
CA ILE A 36 -10.60 -7.26 9.33
C ILE A 36 -9.12 -7.60 9.40
N ARG A 37 -8.56 -7.48 10.61
CA ARG A 37 -7.23 -8.02 10.92
C ARG A 37 -7.37 -9.43 11.43
N LEU A 38 -6.73 -10.36 10.77
CA LEU A 38 -6.56 -11.73 11.24
C LEU A 38 -5.20 -11.89 11.89
N SER A 39 -5.18 -12.59 13.02
CA SER A 39 -3.94 -13.00 13.68
C SER A 39 -3.93 -14.51 13.76
N VAL A 40 -2.94 -15.14 13.13
CA VAL A 40 -2.78 -16.57 13.01
C VAL A 40 -1.49 -16.98 13.69
N PRO A 41 -1.54 -17.63 14.87
CA PRO A 41 -0.35 -18.17 15.49
C PRO A 41 0.26 -19.28 14.64
N VAL A 42 1.57 -19.25 14.45
CA VAL A 42 2.32 -20.25 13.67
C VAL A 42 3.54 -20.71 14.44
N LYS A 43 3.94 -21.94 14.18
CA LYS A 43 5.15 -22.54 14.72
C LYS A 43 5.97 -23.18 13.61
N MET A 44 7.27 -23.09 13.74
CA MET A 44 8.24 -23.81 12.93
C MET A 44 9.35 -24.29 13.87
N ASP A 45 9.39 -25.58 14.17
CA ASP A 45 10.22 -26.16 15.21
C ASP A 45 10.04 -25.45 16.57
N THR A 46 11.07 -24.80 17.09
CA THR A 46 11.06 -24.05 18.37
C THR A 46 10.63 -22.58 18.21
N ILE A 47 10.51 -22.09 16.98
CA ILE A 47 10.11 -20.71 16.68
C ILE A 47 8.59 -20.60 16.71
N ALA A 48 8.07 -19.64 17.47
CA ALA A 48 6.66 -19.29 17.48
C ALA A 48 6.48 -17.83 17.07
N GLN A 49 5.55 -17.58 16.15
CA GLN A 49 5.23 -16.26 15.62
C GLN A 49 3.72 -16.08 15.47
N VAL A 50 3.27 -14.86 15.30
CA VAL A 50 1.90 -14.55 14.92
C VAL A 50 1.93 -13.87 13.56
N LEU A 51 1.36 -14.53 12.56
CA LEU A 51 1.14 -13.91 11.25
C LEU A 51 -0.08 -13.01 11.35
N THR A 52 0.07 -11.79 10.86
CA THR A 52 -1.01 -10.81 10.81
C THR A 52 -1.37 -10.51 9.36
N MET A 53 -2.65 -10.59 9.02
CA MET A 53 -3.18 -10.28 7.70
C MET A 53 -4.30 -9.25 7.84
N ASP A 54 -4.19 -8.15 7.11
CA ASP A 54 -5.24 -7.13 7.03
C ASP A 54 -6.04 -7.35 5.74
N ILE A 55 -7.34 -7.50 5.88
CA ILE A 55 -8.27 -7.76 4.78
C ILE A 55 -9.15 -6.54 4.63
N GLY A 56 -9.00 -5.82 3.53
CA GLY A 56 -9.90 -4.75 3.13
C GLY A 56 -11.05 -5.27 2.28
N PHE A 57 -12.16 -4.55 2.30
CA PHE A 57 -13.34 -4.84 1.49
C PHE A 57 -13.72 -3.63 0.66
N GLY A 58 -14.11 -3.88 -0.59
CA GLY A 58 -14.67 -2.84 -1.46
C GLY A 58 -13.64 -2.05 -2.27
N ASP A 59 -12.39 -2.49 -2.33
CA ASP A 59 -11.40 -1.87 -3.22
C ASP A 59 -11.76 -2.10 -4.69
N VAL A 60 -11.56 -1.07 -5.49
CA VAL A 60 -11.69 -1.14 -6.95
C VAL A 60 -10.32 -1.37 -7.57
N VAL A 61 -10.19 -2.44 -8.36
CA VAL A 61 -8.95 -2.78 -9.05
C VAL A 61 -9.07 -2.47 -10.53
N THR A 62 -8.22 -1.59 -11.03
CA THR A 62 -8.24 -1.11 -12.43
C THR A 62 -6.95 -1.51 -13.16
N PRO A 63 -7.04 -2.11 -14.35
CA PRO A 63 -8.25 -2.55 -15.04
C PRO A 63 -8.86 -3.81 -14.44
N SER A 64 -8.04 -4.65 -13.82
CA SER A 64 -8.42 -5.91 -13.15
C SER A 64 -7.23 -6.42 -12.34
N PRO A 65 -7.44 -7.33 -11.37
CA PRO A 65 -6.34 -8.03 -10.71
C PRO A 65 -5.46 -8.76 -11.74
N ILE A 66 -4.17 -8.82 -11.46
CA ILE A 66 -3.18 -9.51 -12.27
C ILE A 66 -2.74 -10.81 -11.61
N ASP A 67 -2.50 -11.84 -12.41
CA ASP A 67 -1.84 -13.06 -11.95
C ASP A 67 -0.34 -12.77 -11.74
N LEU A 68 0.14 -13.05 -10.54
CA LEU A 68 1.53 -12.83 -10.15
C LEU A 68 2.10 -14.10 -9.53
N ASP A 69 3.20 -14.59 -10.09
CA ASP A 69 4.02 -15.59 -9.43
C ASP A 69 4.85 -14.91 -8.34
N TYR A 70 4.43 -15.11 -7.07
CA TYR A 70 5.06 -14.45 -5.94
C TYR A 70 6.49 -14.96 -5.75
N PRO A 71 7.50 -14.09 -5.70
CA PRO A 71 8.89 -14.53 -5.61
C PRO A 71 9.15 -15.28 -4.30
N VAL A 72 9.80 -16.43 -4.41
CA VAL A 72 10.21 -17.22 -3.26
C VAL A 72 11.54 -16.74 -2.69
N LEU A 73 11.69 -16.79 -1.38
CA LEU A 73 12.96 -16.50 -0.71
C LEU A 73 13.90 -17.73 -0.71
N LEU A 74 13.34 -18.93 -0.78
CA LEU A 74 14.08 -20.19 -0.79
C LEU A 74 13.88 -20.85 -2.17
N GLU A 75 14.94 -20.95 -2.95
CA GLU A 75 14.91 -21.41 -4.35
C GLU A 75 14.32 -22.81 -4.57
N HIS A 76 14.33 -23.65 -3.54
CA HIS A 76 13.76 -25.01 -3.62
C HIS A 76 12.25 -25.06 -3.38
N LEU A 77 11.63 -23.95 -2.93
CA LEU A 77 10.18 -23.91 -2.75
C LEU A 77 9.47 -23.48 -4.03
N PRO A 78 8.28 -24.01 -4.33
CA PRO A 78 7.49 -23.57 -5.47
C PRO A 78 6.98 -22.14 -5.26
N SER A 79 6.93 -21.37 -6.35
CA SER A 79 6.29 -20.06 -6.37
C SER A 79 4.79 -20.18 -6.19
N ALA A 80 4.20 -19.33 -5.37
CA ALA A 80 2.75 -19.25 -5.25
C ALA A 80 2.20 -18.28 -6.30
N ASN A 81 1.24 -18.73 -7.10
CA ASN A 81 0.49 -17.85 -7.99
C ASN A 81 -0.61 -17.16 -7.17
N ILE A 82 -0.63 -15.82 -7.19
CA ILE A 82 -1.58 -15.01 -6.45
C ILE A 82 -2.21 -13.96 -7.36
N LEU A 83 -3.43 -13.54 -7.03
CA LEU A 83 -4.02 -12.34 -7.61
C LEU A 83 -3.47 -11.11 -6.88
N ALA A 84 -2.92 -10.18 -7.64
CA ALA A 84 -2.34 -8.94 -7.14
C ALA A 84 -3.01 -7.71 -7.78
N TYR A 85 -2.88 -6.56 -7.14
CA TYR A 85 -3.26 -5.29 -7.76
C TYR A 85 -2.35 -4.99 -8.95
N SER A 86 -2.92 -4.38 -9.98
CA SER A 86 -2.12 -3.75 -11.03
C SER A 86 -1.24 -2.65 -10.44
N LEU A 87 -0.14 -2.33 -11.09
CA LEU A 87 0.76 -1.26 -10.64
C LEU A 87 0.03 0.09 -10.58
N GLU A 88 -0.86 0.33 -11.54
CA GLU A 88 -1.68 1.53 -11.61
C GLU A 88 -2.64 1.65 -10.42
N THR A 89 -3.27 0.55 -10.01
CA THR A 89 -4.09 0.53 -8.79
C THR A 89 -3.25 0.81 -7.54
N VAL A 90 -2.06 0.21 -7.43
CA VAL A 90 -1.15 0.48 -6.29
C VAL A 90 -0.78 1.96 -6.23
N ILE A 91 -0.46 2.59 -7.38
CA ILE A 91 -0.16 4.03 -7.44
C ILE A 91 -1.38 4.85 -7.02
N ALA A 92 -2.57 4.52 -7.53
CA ALA A 92 -3.81 5.24 -7.24
C ALA A 92 -4.18 5.19 -5.74
N GLU A 93 -4.14 4.00 -5.12
CA GLU A 93 -4.42 3.83 -3.69
C GLU A 93 -3.43 4.60 -2.80
N LYS A 94 -2.14 4.56 -3.15
CA LYS A 94 -1.13 5.32 -2.40
C LYS A 94 -1.25 6.83 -2.62
N MET A 95 -1.58 7.26 -3.85
CA MET A 95 -1.87 8.66 -4.14
C MET A 95 -3.07 9.15 -3.33
N HIS A 96 -4.15 8.36 -3.30
CA HIS A 96 -5.32 8.69 -2.48
C HIS A 96 -4.92 8.88 -1.01
N ALA A 97 -4.18 7.93 -0.43
CA ALA A 97 -3.78 7.99 0.98
C ALA A 97 -2.95 9.24 1.33
N ILE A 98 -2.02 9.66 0.46
CA ILE A 98 -1.21 10.87 0.70
C ILE A 98 -1.98 12.17 0.46
N VAL A 99 -2.98 12.15 -0.42
CA VAL A 99 -3.85 13.30 -0.70
C VAL A 99 -4.87 13.51 0.42
N ASP A 100 -5.55 12.45 0.84
CA ASP A 100 -6.60 12.49 1.87
C ASP A 100 -6.03 12.81 3.26
N LEU A 101 -4.95 12.16 3.67
CA LEU A 101 -4.33 12.34 5.00
C LEU A 101 -3.41 13.56 5.08
N ALA A 102 -2.79 13.94 3.98
CA ALA A 102 -1.87 15.06 3.86
C ALA A 102 -0.87 15.15 5.04
N ASP A 103 -0.84 16.26 5.78
CA ASP A 103 0.07 16.48 6.91
C ASP A 103 -0.28 15.69 8.18
N GLN A 104 -1.46 15.09 8.25
CA GLN A 104 -1.86 14.18 9.33
C GLN A 104 -1.29 12.76 9.13
N SER A 105 -0.78 12.44 7.93
CA SER A 105 -0.28 11.11 7.60
C SER A 105 0.93 10.72 8.44
N SER A 106 0.87 9.55 9.04
CA SER A 106 2.03 8.83 9.59
C SER A 106 2.61 7.80 8.58
N ARG A 107 2.00 7.65 7.41
CA ARG A 107 2.29 6.63 6.40
C ARG A 107 3.43 7.04 5.47
N MET A 108 4.62 7.29 6.05
CA MET A 108 5.82 7.71 5.29
C MET A 108 6.21 6.70 4.21
N LYS A 109 5.87 5.43 4.43
CA LYS A 109 6.11 4.37 3.45
C LYS A 109 5.38 4.62 2.12
N ASP A 110 4.17 5.18 2.13
CA ASP A 110 3.44 5.44 0.89
C ASP A 110 4.13 6.50 0.02
N TYR A 111 4.72 7.54 0.62
CA TYR A 111 5.53 8.52 -0.11
C TYR A 111 6.79 7.88 -0.70
N TYR A 112 7.46 7.03 0.08
CA TYR A 112 8.66 6.33 -0.37
C TYR A 112 8.36 5.34 -1.50
N ASP A 113 7.32 4.52 -1.33
CA ASP A 113 6.91 3.55 -2.34
C ASP A 113 6.52 4.23 -3.65
N LEU A 114 5.71 5.31 -3.60
CA LEU A 114 5.35 6.09 -4.79
C LEU A 114 6.58 6.66 -5.49
N TYR A 115 7.52 7.22 -4.73
CA TYR A 115 8.77 7.73 -5.28
C TYR A 115 9.52 6.63 -6.03
N GLN A 116 9.71 5.47 -5.40
CA GLN A 116 10.41 4.32 -6.00
C GLN A 116 9.68 3.79 -7.25
N ILE A 117 8.36 3.63 -7.16
CA ILE A 117 7.56 3.12 -8.27
C ILE A 117 7.59 4.08 -9.46
N LEU A 118 7.30 5.35 -9.25
CA LEU A 118 7.22 6.34 -10.33
C LEU A 118 8.59 6.66 -10.95
N GLN A 119 9.69 6.34 -10.27
CA GLN A 119 11.05 6.50 -10.78
C GLN A 119 11.51 5.29 -11.58
N ASN A 120 11.19 4.07 -11.13
CA ASN A 120 11.83 2.85 -11.59
C ASN A 120 10.92 1.97 -12.46
N GLU A 121 9.59 2.10 -12.30
CA GLU A 121 8.63 1.21 -12.96
C GLU A 121 7.96 1.88 -14.16
N LYS A 122 7.54 1.05 -15.12
CA LYS A 122 6.76 1.48 -16.28
C LYS A 122 5.29 1.22 -16.02
N TYR A 123 4.47 2.22 -16.15
CA TYR A 123 3.02 2.15 -16.05
C TYR A 123 2.35 2.73 -17.28
N ASN A 124 1.08 2.36 -17.51
CA ASN A 124 0.29 2.94 -18.59
C ASN A 124 -0.41 4.22 -18.05
N PRO A 125 -0.09 5.43 -18.62
CA PRO A 125 -0.67 6.68 -18.09
C PRO A 125 -2.19 6.74 -18.22
N LYS A 126 -2.78 6.15 -19.28
CA LYS A 126 -4.25 6.14 -19.44
C LYS A 126 -4.90 5.27 -18.39
N THR A 127 -4.41 4.04 -18.19
CA THR A 127 -4.90 3.13 -17.16
C THR A 127 -4.69 3.70 -15.75
N LEU A 128 -3.56 4.40 -15.52
CA LEU A 128 -3.33 5.09 -14.25
C LEU A 128 -4.35 6.20 -14.00
N GLN A 129 -4.70 7.00 -15.02
CA GLN A 129 -5.76 8.01 -14.87
C GLN A 129 -7.09 7.37 -14.47
N GLU A 130 -7.49 6.29 -15.17
CA GLU A 130 -8.70 5.52 -14.86
C GLU A 130 -8.66 4.96 -13.43
N ALA A 131 -7.53 4.39 -13.01
CA ALA A 131 -7.35 3.87 -11.66
C ALA A 131 -7.49 4.96 -10.58
N ILE A 132 -6.91 6.15 -10.82
CA ILE A 132 -7.02 7.28 -9.90
C ILE A 132 -8.47 7.74 -9.78
N ILE A 133 -9.19 7.94 -10.90
CA ILE A 133 -10.60 8.33 -10.90
C ILE A 133 -11.41 7.32 -10.08
N HIS A 134 -11.35 6.05 -10.43
CA HIS A 134 -12.11 4.99 -9.75
C HIS A 134 -11.79 4.89 -8.25
N THR A 135 -10.52 5.03 -7.87
CA THR A 135 -10.12 4.98 -6.45
C THR A 135 -10.69 6.17 -5.69
N PHE A 136 -10.57 7.39 -6.21
CA PHE A 136 -11.06 8.60 -5.55
C PHE A 136 -12.59 8.65 -5.49
N GLU A 137 -13.29 8.21 -6.52
CA GLU A 137 -14.75 8.04 -6.52
C GLU A 137 -15.20 7.03 -5.48
N ASN A 138 -14.59 5.83 -5.47
CA ASN A 138 -14.90 4.76 -4.51
C ASN A 138 -14.67 5.19 -3.05
N ARG A 139 -13.69 6.08 -2.82
CA ARG A 139 -13.35 6.65 -1.51
C ARG A 139 -14.12 7.94 -1.21
N HIS A 140 -15.03 8.37 -2.09
CA HIS A 140 -15.82 9.61 -1.94
C HIS A 140 -14.95 10.85 -1.69
N THR A 141 -13.76 10.92 -2.31
CA THR A 141 -12.81 12.02 -2.20
C THR A 141 -12.85 12.85 -3.49
N PRO A 142 -13.60 13.97 -3.53
CA PRO A 142 -13.71 14.77 -4.73
C PRO A 142 -12.43 15.56 -5.03
N TYR A 143 -12.29 15.97 -6.29
CA TYR A 143 -11.25 16.91 -6.68
C TYR A 143 -11.35 18.23 -5.87
N ASN A 144 -10.18 18.72 -5.45
CA ASN A 144 -10.06 20.01 -4.80
C ASN A 144 -8.76 20.69 -5.26
N GLU A 145 -8.89 21.84 -5.93
CA GLU A 145 -7.75 22.63 -6.42
C GLU A 145 -6.79 23.08 -5.31
N ASN A 146 -7.32 23.23 -4.08
CA ASN A 146 -6.57 23.67 -2.91
C ASN A 146 -6.04 22.51 -2.04
N THR A 147 -5.99 21.30 -2.60
CA THR A 147 -5.48 20.14 -1.88
C THR A 147 -4.08 20.39 -1.31
N MET A 148 -3.93 20.15 0.00
CA MET A 148 -2.72 20.49 0.74
C MET A 148 -1.48 19.79 0.17
N PHE A 149 -1.59 18.55 -0.27
CA PHE A 149 -0.47 17.80 -0.85
C PHE A 149 0.17 18.54 -2.05
N PHE A 150 -0.63 19.20 -2.91
CA PHE A 150 -0.12 19.91 -4.08
C PHE A 150 0.34 21.36 -3.82
N ARG A 151 0.27 21.85 -2.57
CA ARG A 151 0.80 23.17 -2.22
C ARG A 151 2.33 23.13 -2.17
N LYS A 152 2.98 24.17 -2.66
CA LYS A 152 4.45 24.30 -2.69
C LYS A 152 5.10 24.12 -1.32
N GLU A 153 4.42 24.56 -0.27
CA GLU A 153 4.92 24.56 1.10
C GLU A 153 4.87 23.15 1.73
N PHE A 154 4.15 22.21 1.14
CA PHE A 154 3.95 20.90 1.74
C PHE A 154 5.28 20.16 2.01
N GLY A 155 6.22 20.20 1.06
CA GLY A 155 7.55 19.61 1.23
C GLY A 155 8.39 20.24 2.36
N SER A 156 8.03 21.47 2.79
CA SER A 156 8.69 22.21 3.88
C SER A 156 8.02 22.01 5.24
N ASN A 157 6.95 21.20 5.33
CA ASN A 157 6.26 20.94 6.59
C ASN A 157 7.19 20.24 7.59
N GLN A 158 7.47 20.92 8.71
CA GLN A 158 8.43 20.46 9.71
C GLN A 158 8.06 19.11 10.33
N GLN A 159 6.77 18.88 10.61
CA GLN A 159 6.33 17.63 11.21
C GLN A 159 6.52 16.46 10.26
N MET A 160 6.22 16.66 8.98
CA MET A 160 6.43 15.65 7.94
C MET A 160 7.91 15.34 7.74
N GLN A 161 8.78 16.34 7.76
CA GLN A 161 10.24 16.16 7.68
C GLN A 161 10.78 15.35 8.86
N VAL A 162 10.26 15.58 10.07
CA VAL A 162 10.64 14.79 11.27
C VAL A 162 10.19 13.34 11.13
N ARG A 163 8.92 13.11 10.72
CA ARG A 163 8.38 11.75 10.47
C ARG A 163 9.19 11.04 9.38
N TRP A 164 9.50 11.74 8.29
CA TRP A 164 10.32 11.22 7.20
C TRP A 164 11.72 10.81 7.66
N THR A 165 12.40 11.66 8.40
CA THR A 165 13.72 11.36 8.94
C THR A 165 13.69 10.14 9.86
N ALA A 166 12.66 10.02 10.70
CA ALA A 166 12.49 8.85 11.56
C ALA A 166 12.20 7.56 10.76
N PHE A 167 11.44 7.67 9.66
CA PHE A 167 11.19 6.56 8.75
C PHE A 167 12.47 6.13 8.01
N MET A 168 13.22 7.08 7.40
CA MET A 168 14.44 6.79 6.65
C MET A 168 15.53 6.11 7.51
N ARG A 169 15.59 6.39 8.80
CA ARG A 169 16.51 5.69 9.73
C ARG A 169 16.19 4.21 9.93
N LYS A 170 14.95 3.79 9.65
CA LYS A 170 14.50 2.40 9.83
C LYS A 170 14.69 1.56 8.57
N ILE A 171 14.78 2.19 7.42
CA ILE A 171 15.00 1.50 6.15
C ILE A 171 16.51 1.47 5.87
N THR A 172 17.01 0.32 5.43
CA THR A 172 18.42 0.12 5.07
C THR A 172 18.67 0.68 3.66
N SER A 173 18.35 1.95 3.44
CA SER A 173 18.63 2.61 2.17
C SER A 173 19.96 3.35 2.25
N THR A 174 20.78 3.24 1.20
CA THR A 174 22.01 4.02 1.03
C THR A 174 21.73 5.45 0.58
N ASP A 175 20.52 5.72 0.09
CA ASP A 175 20.15 7.01 -0.47
C ASP A 175 19.64 7.96 0.61
N ILE A 176 20.29 9.12 0.71
CA ILE A 176 19.86 10.21 1.58
C ILE A 176 18.82 11.04 0.82
N LEU A 177 17.56 10.59 0.85
CA LEU A 177 16.44 11.31 0.24
C LEU A 177 15.83 12.28 1.25
N SER A 178 15.79 13.57 0.92
CA SER A 178 15.04 14.53 1.72
C SER A 178 13.56 14.46 1.41
N PHE A 179 12.71 14.75 2.41
CA PHE A 179 11.26 14.83 2.20
C PHE A 179 10.88 15.85 1.14
N THR A 180 11.56 16.99 1.12
CA THR A 180 11.33 18.08 0.15
C THR A 180 11.55 17.62 -1.29
N GLU A 181 12.63 16.87 -1.56
CA GLU A 181 12.92 16.34 -2.90
C GLU A 181 11.89 15.31 -3.33
N VAL A 182 11.53 14.39 -2.42
CA VAL A 182 10.49 13.39 -2.69
C VAL A 182 9.15 14.04 -3.02
N ILE A 183 8.73 15.03 -2.23
CA ILE A 183 7.45 15.73 -2.48
C ILE A 183 7.49 16.50 -3.80
N ALA A 184 8.57 17.22 -4.10
CA ALA A 184 8.69 17.94 -5.36
C ALA A 184 8.58 16.98 -6.57
N PHE A 185 9.23 15.82 -6.50
CA PHE A 185 9.12 14.79 -7.52
C PHE A 185 7.69 14.24 -7.65
N LEU A 186 7.06 13.86 -6.54
CA LEU A 186 5.71 13.32 -6.53
C LEU A 186 4.69 14.33 -7.05
N GLN A 187 4.78 15.58 -6.61
CA GLN A 187 3.93 16.66 -7.12
C GLN A 187 4.08 16.82 -8.63
N GLN A 188 5.29 16.87 -9.15
CA GLN A 188 5.54 16.98 -10.58
C GLN A 188 4.94 15.82 -11.37
N ARG A 189 5.03 14.58 -10.84
CA ARG A 189 4.55 13.39 -11.53
C ARG A 189 3.05 13.18 -11.43
N LEU A 190 2.44 13.54 -10.30
CA LEU A 190 1.04 13.25 -10.02
C LEU A 190 0.09 14.42 -10.33
N LEU A 191 0.59 15.66 -10.39
CA LEU A 191 -0.24 16.84 -10.65
C LEU A 191 -1.05 16.74 -11.94
N PRO A 192 -0.49 16.27 -13.09
CA PRO A 192 -1.28 16.15 -14.32
C PRO A 192 -2.50 15.23 -14.18
N PHE A 193 -2.34 14.11 -13.46
CA PHE A 193 -3.44 13.19 -13.20
C PHE A 193 -4.49 13.79 -12.27
N TRP A 194 -4.03 14.57 -11.27
CA TRP A 194 -4.93 15.27 -10.35
C TRP A 194 -5.76 16.35 -11.07
N GLU A 195 -5.12 17.15 -11.91
CA GLU A 195 -5.81 18.21 -12.67
C GLU A 195 -6.83 17.66 -13.66
N ASN A 196 -6.57 16.50 -14.26
CA ASN A 196 -7.53 15.84 -15.16
C ASN A 196 -8.81 15.37 -14.46
N MET A 197 -8.82 15.24 -13.13
CA MET A 197 -10.05 14.91 -12.38
C MET A 197 -11.00 16.10 -12.25
N LYS A 198 -10.58 17.31 -12.66
CA LYS A 198 -11.42 18.51 -12.59
C LYS A 198 -12.59 18.49 -13.58
N ASP A 199 -12.42 17.78 -14.68
CA ASP A 199 -13.36 17.78 -15.81
C ASP A 199 -14.30 16.57 -15.77
N GLU A 200 -14.20 15.75 -14.73
CA GLU A 200 -15.04 14.59 -14.44
C GLU A 200 -16.04 14.90 -13.31
#